data_4b1051154babc3513c81c50f7cb607ae
#
_entry.id   4b1051154babc3513c81c50f7cb607ae
#
_cell.length_a   1.000
_cell.length_b   1.000
_cell.length_c   1.000
_cell.angle_alpha   90.00
_cell.angle_beta   90.00
_cell.angle_gamma   90.00
#
_symmetry.space_group_name_H-M   'P 1'
#
loop_
_entity.id
_entity.type
_entity.pdbx_description
1 polymer ?
#
loop_
_entity_poly.entity_id
_entity_poly.type
_entity_poly.pdbx_seq_one_letter_code
_entity_poly.pdbx_strand_id
1 'polypeptide(L)'
;EAKRFPEELIAPLFEYGFIKDPNAQLLGDQEDITAKMITLLLFFGGIRESEPFHLWINDVIPLDMNSNYDSQVFLRHPTEASTFIAGENVTRKEYLAQRGMLPRYKHPIKSMRANWKDLELDSSLSAPVFFMHKGAAILFNTMYIYYINQYRPKLEVLATKKGNPIHPFLFVSAGIDHSTGKSYQGLPYSVSAYIGAFERAL
;
A
#
# COMPACT_ATOMS: atom_id res chain seq x y z
N GLU A 1 26.78 9.01 -7.10
CA GLU A 1 25.65 9.77 -7.69
C GLU A 1 24.38 8.92 -7.56
N ALA A 2 23.31 9.50 -7.02
CA ALA A 2 22.00 8.85 -7.04
C ALA A 2 21.51 8.81 -8.50
N LYS A 3 21.30 7.60 -9.03
CA LYS A 3 20.73 7.44 -10.36
C LYS A 3 19.28 7.91 -10.33
N ARG A 4 18.95 8.93 -11.09
CA ARG A 4 17.59 9.40 -11.28
C ARG A 4 16.89 8.49 -12.28
N PHE A 5 15.62 8.15 -12.01
CA PHE A 5 14.80 7.42 -12.97
C PHE A 5 14.59 8.29 -14.22
N PRO A 6 14.77 7.74 -15.44
CA PRO A 6 14.59 8.51 -16.67
C PRO A 6 13.17 9.06 -16.79
N GLU A 7 13.04 10.36 -17.01
CA GLU A 7 11.74 11.04 -17.02
C GLU A 7 10.85 10.58 -18.17
N GLU A 8 11.46 10.27 -19.31
CA GLU A 8 10.79 9.74 -20.51
C GLU A 8 10.16 8.35 -20.31
N LEU A 9 10.60 7.59 -19.31
CA LEU A 9 10.06 6.27 -19.01
C LEU A 9 8.92 6.30 -17.99
N ILE A 10 8.65 7.45 -17.35
CA ILE A 10 7.62 7.55 -16.33
C ILE A 10 6.23 7.26 -16.90
N ALA A 11 5.84 7.93 -17.99
CA ALA A 11 4.53 7.73 -18.61
C ALA A 11 4.34 6.28 -19.12
N PRO A 12 5.27 5.70 -19.91
CA PRO A 12 5.19 4.30 -20.33
C PRO A 12 5.09 3.32 -19.16
N LEU A 13 5.84 3.54 -18.06
CA LEU A 13 5.76 2.70 -16.88
C LEU A 13 4.33 2.64 -16.31
N PHE A 14 3.67 3.81 -16.17
CA PHE A 14 2.31 3.87 -15.62
C PHE A 14 1.24 3.42 -16.62
N GLU A 15 1.47 3.52 -17.91
CA GLU A 15 0.52 3.08 -18.94
C GLU A 15 0.58 1.57 -19.19
N TYR A 16 1.78 0.99 -19.23
CA TYR A 16 1.99 -0.38 -19.70
C TYR A 16 2.74 -1.27 -18.71
N GLY A 17 3.63 -0.74 -17.89
CA GLY A 17 4.55 -1.53 -17.06
C GLY A 17 3.85 -2.44 -16.05
N PHE A 18 2.72 -2.04 -15.51
CA PHE A 18 2.00 -2.80 -14.49
C PHE A 18 0.91 -3.73 -15.06
N ILE A 19 0.80 -3.86 -16.37
CA ILE A 19 -0.17 -4.76 -17.02
C ILE A 19 0.23 -6.21 -16.77
N LYS A 20 -0.72 -7.03 -16.30
CA LYS A 20 -0.57 -8.48 -16.09
C LYS A 20 -1.31 -9.28 -17.15
N ASP A 21 -2.61 -9.05 -17.27
CA ASP A 21 -3.48 -9.69 -18.26
C ASP A 21 -4.46 -8.67 -18.83
N PRO A 22 -4.20 -8.11 -20.02
CA PRO A 22 -5.05 -7.08 -20.61
C PRO A 22 -6.46 -7.58 -20.95
N ASN A 23 -6.68 -8.90 -21.01
CA ASN A 23 -7.96 -9.51 -21.31
C ASN A 23 -8.79 -9.86 -20.07
N ALA A 24 -8.24 -9.69 -18.87
CA ALA A 24 -8.98 -9.96 -17.65
C ALA A 24 -10.16 -8.98 -17.50
N GLN A 25 -11.24 -9.44 -16.84
CA GLN A 25 -12.46 -8.64 -16.70
C GLN A 25 -12.34 -7.57 -15.59
N LEU A 26 -11.53 -7.82 -14.58
CA LEU A 26 -11.37 -6.94 -13.42
C LEU A 26 -10.05 -6.19 -13.48
N LEU A 27 -10.07 -4.90 -13.21
CA LEU A 27 -8.88 -4.03 -13.23
C LEU A 27 -7.72 -4.60 -12.40
N GLY A 28 -7.98 -5.11 -11.20
CA GLY A 28 -6.93 -5.68 -10.35
C GLY A 28 -6.34 -7.00 -10.86
N ASP A 29 -7.00 -7.66 -11.81
CA ASP A 29 -6.48 -8.82 -12.53
C ASP A 29 -5.79 -8.38 -13.83
N GLN A 30 -6.23 -7.27 -14.44
CA GLN A 30 -5.57 -6.64 -15.61
C GLN A 30 -4.22 -6.04 -15.26
N GLU A 31 -4.13 -5.36 -14.11
CA GLU A 31 -2.95 -4.63 -13.69
C GLU A 31 -2.48 -5.03 -12.28
N ASP A 32 -1.21 -4.83 -11.99
CA ASP A 32 -0.69 -4.84 -10.62
C ASP A 32 -1.01 -3.52 -9.92
N ILE A 33 -2.29 -3.36 -9.57
CA ILE A 33 -2.81 -2.13 -8.96
C ILE A 33 -2.09 -1.80 -7.65
N THR A 34 -1.68 -2.81 -6.87
CA THR A 34 -0.96 -2.60 -5.61
C THR A 34 0.41 -1.98 -5.86
N ALA A 35 1.20 -2.56 -6.77
CA ALA A 35 2.52 -2.05 -7.12
C ALA A 35 2.41 -0.66 -7.78
N LYS A 36 1.44 -0.46 -8.65
CA LYS A 36 1.18 0.82 -9.33
C LYS A 36 0.86 1.94 -8.34
N MET A 37 -0.01 1.70 -7.35
CA MET A 37 -0.32 2.66 -6.30
C MET A 37 0.89 2.98 -5.42
N ILE A 38 1.70 1.99 -5.05
CA ILE A 38 2.94 2.21 -4.30
C ILE A 38 3.90 3.07 -5.12
N THR A 39 4.05 2.79 -6.42
CA THR A 39 4.92 3.57 -7.31
C THR A 39 4.46 5.03 -7.42
N LEU A 40 3.14 5.30 -7.46
CA LEU A 40 2.61 6.67 -7.42
C LEU A 40 3.03 7.41 -6.15
N LEU A 41 2.95 6.75 -4.99
CA LEU A 41 3.38 7.34 -3.72
C LEU A 41 4.89 7.63 -3.69
N LEU A 42 5.71 6.73 -4.23
CA LEU A 42 7.16 6.89 -4.26
C LEU A 42 7.60 7.99 -5.25
N PHE A 43 7.06 7.99 -6.45
CA PHE A 43 7.48 8.90 -7.52
C PHE A 43 6.94 10.31 -7.34
N PHE A 44 5.69 10.42 -6.93
CA PHE A 44 4.99 11.71 -6.87
C PHE A 44 4.64 12.16 -5.45
N GLY A 45 4.61 11.26 -4.47
CA GLY A 45 4.41 11.59 -3.06
C GLY A 45 5.70 11.84 -2.30
N GLY A 46 6.86 11.50 -2.88
CA GLY A 46 8.18 11.77 -2.30
C GLY A 46 8.48 11.00 -1.01
N ILE A 47 7.71 9.94 -0.71
CA ILE A 47 7.95 9.12 0.47
C ILE A 47 9.04 8.06 0.21
N ARG A 48 9.66 7.57 1.29
CA ARG A 48 10.75 6.58 1.19
C ARG A 48 10.21 5.20 0.82
N GLU A 49 11.05 4.38 0.19
CA GLU A 49 10.70 3.05 -0.32
C GLU A 49 9.94 2.15 0.68
N SER A 50 10.29 2.20 1.96
CA SER A 50 9.64 1.37 2.99
C SER A 50 8.37 1.97 3.60
N GLU A 51 8.13 3.27 3.42
CA GLU A 51 7.03 3.99 4.08
C GLU A 51 5.63 3.59 3.60
N PRO A 52 5.38 3.29 2.30
CA PRO A 52 4.07 2.83 1.85
C PRO A 52 3.57 1.59 2.59
N PHE A 53 4.48 0.72 3.03
CA PHE A 53 4.14 -0.54 3.70
C PHE A 53 3.69 -0.37 5.16
N HIS A 54 3.82 0.84 5.71
CA HIS A 54 3.31 1.20 7.03
C HIS A 54 1.92 1.86 6.99
N LEU A 55 1.46 2.26 5.81
CA LEU A 55 0.13 2.85 5.65
C LEU A 55 -0.96 1.87 6.07
N TRP A 56 -1.94 2.38 6.82
CA TRP A 56 -3.18 1.71 7.13
C TRP A 56 -4.31 2.21 6.22
N ILE A 57 -5.42 1.50 6.17
CA ILE A 57 -6.58 1.89 5.37
C ILE A 57 -7.02 3.32 5.70
N ASN A 58 -7.07 3.65 6.99
CA ASN A 58 -7.52 4.96 7.49
C ASN A 58 -6.45 6.07 7.40
N ASP A 59 -5.30 5.80 6.78
CA ASP A 59 -4.31 6.81 6.45
C ASP A 59 -4.58 7.50 5.13
N VAL A 60 -5.51 6.98 4.35
CA VAL A 60 -5.97 7.59 3.10
C VAL A 60 -7.40 8.06 3.29
N ILE A 61 -7.60 9.35 3.16
CA ILE A 61 -8.91 10.00 3.29
C ILE A 61 -9.30 10.54 1.93
N PRO A 62 -10.22 9.90 1.20
CA PRO A 62 -10.74 10.46 -0.04
C PRO A 62 -11.51 11.74 0.28
N LEU A 63 -11.20 12.83 -0.42
CA LEU A 63 -11.90 14.11 -0.23
C LEU A 63 -13.31 14.07 -0.84
N ASP A 64 -13.49 13.28 -1.88
CA ASP A 64 -14.77 12.94 -2.46
C ASP A 64 -14.71 11.51 -2.99
N MET A 65 -15.84 10.80 -2.97
CA MET A 65 -15.96 9.46 -3.57
C MET A 65 -16.00 9.51 -5.11
N ASN A 66 -16.06 10.70 -5.71
CA ASN A 66 -15.89 10.89 -7.14
C ASN A 66 -14.40 10.86 -7.53
N SER A 67 -14.09 10.19 -8.63
CA SER A 67 -12.71 9.99 -9.11
C SER A 67 -11.97 11.27 -9.53
N ASN A 68 -12.63 12.42 -9.54
CA ASN A 68 -12.06 13.69 -10.01
C ASN A 68 -11.34 14.50 -8.90
N TYR A 69 -11.39 14.04 -7.67
CA TYR A 69 -10.81 14.72 -6.51
C TYR A 69 -9.61 13.94 -5.94
N ASP A 70 -8.77 14.65 -5.22
CA ASP A 70 -7.59 14.09 -4.58
C ASP A 70 -7.96 13.30 -3.32
N SER A 71 -7.08 12.37 -2.92
CA SER A 71 -7.07 11.82 -1.57
C SER A 71 -6.02 12.52 -0.73
N GLN A 72 -6.30 12.73 0.54
CA GLN A 72 -5.26 13.04 1.51
C GLN A 72 -4.65 11.76 2.03
N VAL A 73 -3.33 11.64 1.93
CA VAL A 73 -2.56 10.52 2.49
C VAL A 73 -1.75 11.03 3.66
N PHE A 74 -1.78 10.32 4.79
CA PHE A 74 -1.02 10.65 5.98
C PHE A 74 -0.05 9.52 6.31
N LEU A 75 1.22 9.84 6.39
CA LEU A 75 2.22 8.92 6.92
C LEU A 75 2.23 9.05 8.44
N ARG A 76 1.75 8.03 9.14
CA ARG A 76 1.62 8.04 10.61
C ARG A 76 2.64 7.13 11.26
N HIS A 77 3.08 7.51 12.47
CA HIS A 77 4.02 6.69 13.23
C HIS A 77 3.47 5.25 13.39
N PRO A 78 4.26 4.22 13.06
CA PRO A 78 3.75 2.84 12.91
C PRO A 78 3.31 2.17 14.22
N THR A 79 3.63 2.77 15.36
CA THR A 79 3.27 2.24 16.70
C THR A 79 2.56 3.26 17.57
N GLU A 80 3.07 4.49 17.63
CA GLU A 80 2.65 5.46 18.63
C GLU A 80 1.47 6.34 18.16
N ALA A 81 1.25 6.44 16.83
CA ALA A 81 0.10 7.16 16.31
C ALA A 81 -1.21 6.51 16.79
N SER A 82 -2.15 7.37 17.16
CA SER A 82 -3.48 6.94 17.59
C SER A 82 -4.34 6.51 16.39
N THR A 83 -5.22 5.58 16.64
CA THR A 83 -6.28 5.17 15.72
C THR A 83 -7.59 5.00 16.49
N PHE A 84 -8.70 5.43 15.87
CA PHE A 84 -10.02 5.33 16.49
C PHE A 84 -10.73 4.10 15.95
N ILE A 85 -10.96 3.10 16.80
CA ILE A 85 -11.59 1.85 16.39
C ILE A 85 -12.54 1.38 17.48
N ALA A 86 -13.73 0.99 17.07
CA ALA A 86 -14.80 0.50 17.95
C ALA A 86 -15.18 1.47 19.09
N GLY A 87 -15.05 2.78 18.86
CA GLY A 87 -15.39 3.79 19.86
C GLY A 87 -14.24 4.16 20.81
N GLU A 88 -13.09 3.53 20.68
CA GLU A 88 -11.91 3.75 21.53
C GLU A 88 -10.75 4.34 20.71
N ASN A 89 -10.01 5.26 21.36
CA ASN A 89 -8.78 5.79 20.82
C ASN A 89 -7.61 4.97 21.39
N VAL A 90 -7.01 4.15 20.54
CA VAL A 90 -5.91 3.26 20.88
C VAL A 90 -4.68 3.55 20.03
N THR A 91 -3.49 3.27 20.53
CA THR A 91 -2.28 3.34 19.71
C THR A 91 -2.26 2.20 18.68
N ARG A 92 -1.57 2.41 17.57
CA ARG A 92 -1.37 1.34 16.55
C ARG A 92 -0.72 0.09 17.14
N LYS A 93 0.21 0.28 18.09
CA LYS A 93 0.87 -0.82 18.80
C LYS A 93 -0.13 -1.65 19.61
N GLU A 94 -1.00 -1.01 20.37
CA GLU A 94 -2.05 -1.69 21.15
C GLU A 94 -3.03 -2.41 20.24
N TYR A 95 -3.49 -1.75 19.17
CA TYR A 95 -4.38 -2.36 18.19
C TYR A 95 -3.80 -3.64 17.57
N LEU A 96 -2.52 -3.59 17.15
CA LEU A 96 -1.84 -4.76 16.59
C LEU A 96 -1.65 -5.86 17.63
N ALA A 97 -1.23 -5.49 18.85
CA ALA A 97 -1.03 -6.46 19.93
C ALA A 97 -2.30 -7.21 20.31
N GLN A 98 -3.44 -6.52 20.40
CA GLN A 98 -4.76 -7.14 20.66
C GLN A 98 -5.15 -8.20 19.62
N ARG A 99 -4.58 -8.12 18.41
CA ARG A 99 -4.83 -9.06 17.29
C ARG A 99 -3.70 -10.04 17.04
N GLY A 100 -2.71 -10.11 17.94
CA GLY A 100 -1.54 -10.96 17.78
C GLY A 100 -0.64 -10.55 16.61
N MET A 101 -0.74 -9.29 16.15
CA MET A 101 0.03 -8.77 15.05
C MET A 101 1.20 -7.92 15.54
N LEU A 102 2.21 -7.77 14.69
CA LEU A 102 3.37 -6.93 14.95
C LEU A 102 3.46 -5.76 13.97
N PRO A 103 4.03 -4.63 14.40
CA PRO A 103 4.41 -3.55 13.49
C PRO A 103 5.33 -4.08 12.39
N ARG A 104 5.23 -3.54 11.18
CA ARG A 104 5.97 -4.01 10.01
C ARG A 104 7.49 -4.03 10.21
N TYR A 105 8.05 -3.05 10.92
CA TYR A 105 9.50 -3.00 11.18
C TYR A 105 9.99 -4.03 12.22
N LYS A 106 9.08 -4.63 12.98
CA LYS A 106 9.37 -5.73 13.95
C LYS A 106 8.98 -7.12 13.42
N HIS A 107 8.53 -7.21 12.16
CA HIS A 107 8.09 -8.50 11.63
C HIS A 107 9.23 -9.53 11.65
N PRO A 108 9.02 -10.76 12.18
CA PRO A 108 10.08 -11.77 12.34
C PRO A 108 10.63 -12.25 11.00
N ILE A 109 9.76 -12.38 9.99
CA ILE A 109 10.17 -12.79 8.64
C ILE A 109 10.78 -11.58 7.92
N LYS A 110 12.06 -11.69 7.56
CA LYS A 110 12.82 -10.58 6.96
C LYS A 110 12.16 -10.02 5.68
N SER A 111 11.67 -10.89 4.80
CA SER A 111 10.99 -10.46 3.55
C SER A 111 9.70 -9.68 3.79
N MET A 112 9.07 -9.85 4.96
CA MET A 112 7.86 -9.12 5.35
C MET A 112 8.16 -7.83 6.13
N ARG A 113 9.43 -7.60 6.47
CA ARG A 113 9.83 -6.43 7.26
C ARG A 113 9.93 -5.20 6.36
N ALA A 114 9.33 -4.10 6.80
CA ALA A 114 9.53 -2.78 6.24
C ALA A 114 10.21 -1.91 7.29
N ASN A 115 11.33 -1.30 6.95
CA ASN A 115 12.06 -0.44 7.87
C ASN A 115 11.29 0.86 8.11
N TRP A 116 11.43 1.40 9.32
CA TRP A 116 10.96 2.74 9.66
C TRP A 116 12.16 3.57 10.06
N LYS A 117 12.30 4.73 9.45
CA LYS A 117 13.27 5.74 9.87
C LYS A 117 12.50 6.90 10.45
N ASP A 118 13.03 7.49 11.49
CA ASP A 118 12.41 8.66 12.12
C ASP A 118 12.14 9.74 11.05
N LEU A 119 10.91 10.21 11.09
CA LEU A 119 10.37 11.25 10.24
C LEU A 119 9.94 12.38 11.17
N GLU A 120 10.13 13.61 10.75
CA GLU A 120 9.55 14.75 11.44
C GLU A 120 8.03 14.67 11.31
N LEU A 121 7.38 14.42 12.43
CA LEU A 121 5.93 14.25 12.53
C LEU A 121 5.36 15.41 13.35
N ASP A 122 4.13 15.76 13.07
CA ASP A 122 3.39 16.74 13.87
C ASP A 122 3.01 16.19 15.26
N SER A 123 2.28 16.99 16.06
CA SER A 123 1.81 16.58 17.38
C SER A 123 0.84 15.39 17.39
N SER A 124 0.23 15.09 16.24
CA SER A 124 -0.61 13.90 16.03
C SER A 124 0.18 12.67 15.59
N LEU A 125 1.51 12.76 15.56
CA LEU A 125 2.43 11.74 15.06
C LEU A 125 2.14 11.36 13.61
N SER A 126 1.81 12.35 12.78
CA SER A 126 1.53 12.20 11.36
C SER A 126 2.23 13.25 10.51
N ALA A 127 2.46 12.93 9.25
CA ALA A 127 2.91 13.85 8.22
C ALA A 127 2.05 13.68 6.97
N PRO A 128 1.52 14.76 6.38
CA PRO A 128 0.78 14.67 5.13
C PRO A 128 1.73 14.34 3.97
N VAL A 129 1.26 13.50 3.06
CA VAL A 129 1.94 13.19 1.79
C VAL A 129 1.35 14.11 0.72
N PHE A 130 2.20 14.93 0.12
CA PHE A 130 1.80 15.84 -0.94
C PHE A 130 2.24 15.29 -2.29
N PHE A 131 1.29 15.05 -3.17
CA PHE A 131 1.59 14.69 -4.54
C PHE A 131 2.13 15.91 -5.30
N MET A 132 3.32 15.79 -5.87
CA MET A 132 3.94 16.85 -6.68
C MET A 132 3.22 17.10 -8.01
N HIS A 133 2.36 16.17 -8.43
CA HIS A 133 1.61 16.25 -9.69
C HIS A 133 0.14 15.93 -9.46
N LYS A 134 -0.75 16.87 -9.82
CA LYS A 134 -2.20 16.73 -9.63
C LYS A 134 -2.78 15.49 -10.32
N GLY A 135 -2.35 15.19 -11.54
CA GLY A 135 -2.80 14.00 -12.27
C GLY A 135 -2.45 12.69 -11.54
N ALA A 136 -1.27 12.65 -10.89
CA ALA A 136 -0.88 11.49 -10.08
C ALA A 136 -1.75 11.35 -8.83
N ALA A 137 -2.10 12.45 -8.18
CA ALA A 137 -3.02 12.45 -7.04
C ALA A 137 -4.42 11.95 -7.42
N ILE A 138 -4.97 12.43 -8.53
CA ILE A 138 -6.26 11.96 -9.06
C ILE A 138 -6.21 10.48 -9.43
N LEU A 139 -5.15 10.05 -10.12
CA LEU A 139 -4.97 8.63 -10.48
C LEU A 139 -4.89 7.75 -9.23
N PHE A 140 -4.12 8.18 -8.22
CA PHE A 140 -4.03 7.48 -6.94
C PHE A 140 -5.40 7.35 -6.27
N ASN A 141 -6.17 8.45 -6.20
CA ASN A 141 -7.53 8.43 -5.61
C ASN A 141 -8.45 7.48 -6.36
N THR A 142 -8.47 7.53 -7.69
CA THR A 142 -9.29 6.65 -8.53
C THR A 142 -8.97 5.17 -8.28
N MET A 143 -7.68 4.85 -8.25
CA MET A 143 -7.21 3.50 -7.96
C MET A 143 -7.52 3.08 -6.52
N TYR A 144 -7.36 3.99 -5.55
CA TYR A 144 -7.66 3.74 -4.14
C TYR A 144 -9.13 3.39 -3.93
N ILE A 145 -10.05 4.16 -4.52
CA ILE A 145 -11.50 3.91 -4.42
C ILE A 145 -11.85 2.51 -4.97
N TYR A 146 -11.32 2.15 -6.14
CA TYR A 146 -11.50 0.81 -6.67
C TYR A 146 -10.88 -0.25 -5.75
N TYR A 147 -9.65 0.00 -5.30
CA TYR A 147 -8.89 -0.92 -4.46
C TYR A 147 -9.63 -1.27 -3.17
N ILE A 148 -10.12 -0.27 -2.45
CA ILE A 148 -10.82 -0.45 -1.17
C ILE A 148 -12.19 -1.10 -1.35
N ASN A 149 -12.93 -0.73 -2.39
CA ASN A 149 -14.30 -1.19 -2.57
C ASN A 149 -14.43 -2.53 -3.27
N GLN A 150 -13.47 -2.91 -4.11
CA GLN A 150 -13.59 -4.10 -4.95
C GLN A 150 -12.43 -5.07 -4.80
N TYR A 151 -11.19 -4.61 -4.91
CA TYR A 151 -10.03 -5.49 -5.00
C TYR A 151 -9.62 -6.04 -3.63
N ARG A 152 -9.43 -5.18 -2.65
CA ARG A 152 -9.04 -5.58 -1.29
C ARG A 152 -10.05 -6.51 -0.61
N PRO A 153 -11.38 -6.29 -0.65
CA PRO A 153 -12.36 -7.21 -0.07
C PRO A 153 -12.29 -8.62 -0.67
N LYS A 154 -12.04 -8.74 -1.98
CA LYS A 154 -11.80 -10.04 -2.64
C LYS A 154 -10.60 -10.77 -2.00
N LEU A 155 -9.50 -10.07 -1.76
CA LEU A 155 -8.30 -10.65 -1.14
C LEU A 155 -8.51 -11.00 0.35
N GLU A 156 -9.28 -10.19 1.08
CA GLU A 156 -9.62 -10.46 2.49
C GLU A 156 -10.50 -11.73 2.63
N VAL A 157 -11.45 -11.94 1.72
CA VAL A 157 -12.21 -13.19 1.67
C VAL A 157 -11.32 -14.40 1.44
N LEU A 158 -10.33 -14.28 0.54
CA LEU A 158 -9.36 -15.35 0.29
C LEU A 158 -8.46 -15.60 1.51
N ALA A 159 -8.04 -14.52 2.19
CA ALA A 159 -7.26 -14.61 3.43
C ALA A 159 -8.02 -15.36 4.52
N THR A 160 -9.27 -14.98 4.77
CA THR A 160 -10.14 -15.59 5.79
C THR A 160 -10.37 -17.08 5.52
N LYS A 161 -10.61 -17.47 4.27
CA LYS A 161 -10.74 -18.89 3.86
C LYS A 161 -9.47 -19.71 4.17
N LYS A 162 -8.32 -19.08 4.26
CA LYS A 162 -7.02 -19.70 4.59
C LYS A 162 -6.64 -19.59 6.06
N GLY A 163 -7.54 -19.03 6.91
CA GLY A 163 -7.28 -18.80 8.32
C GLY A 163 -6.32 -17.63 8.59
N ASN A 164 -6.04 -16.80 7.61
CA ASN A 164 -5.22 -15.61 7.81
C ASN A 164 -6.05 -14.48 8.41
N PRO A 165 -5.53 -13.74 9.41
CA PRO A 165 -6.26 -12.63 10.00
C PRO A 165 -6.33 -11.45 9.03
N ILE A 166 -7.46 -10.73 9.07
CA ILE A 166 -7.58 -9.42 8.41
C ILE A 166 -6.72 -8.43 9.17
N HIS A 167 -5.93 -7.65 8.44
CA HIS A 167 -4.99 -6.68 9.01
C HIS A 167 -5.29 -5.25 8.55
N PRO A 168 -4.87 -4.22 9.32
CA PRO A 168 -5.19 -2.81 9.02
C PRO A 168 -4.33 -2.21 7.90
N PHE A 169 -3.22 -2.85 7.52
CA PHE A 169 -2.29 -2.30 6.51
C PHE A 169 -2.99 -2.12 5.17
N LEU A 170 -2.76 -0.98 4.52
CA LEU A 170 -3.42 -0.61 3.28
C LEU A 170 -3.22 -1.67 2.19
N PHE A 171 -1.96 -2.04 1.93
CA PHE A 171 -1.62 -2.91 0.81
C PHE A 171 -1.60 -4.38 1.21
N VAL A 172 -2.31 -5.20 0.44
CA VAL A 172 -2.42 -6.65 0.61
C VAL A 172 -1.83 -7.40 -0.59
N SER A 173 -1.26 -8.56 -0.32
CA SER A 173 -0.70 -9.42 -1.35
C SER A 173 -1.80 -10.22 -2.06
N ALA A 174 -1.69 -10.32 -3.38
CA ALA A 174 -2.46 -11.24 -4.20
C ALA A 174 -1.63 -12.45 -4.65
N GLY A 175 -0.34 -12.49 -4.27
CA GLY A 175 0.62 -13.44 -4.81
C GLY A 175 0.47 -14.86 -4.31
N ILE A 176 0.82 -15.79 -5.20
CA ILE A 176 1.06 -17.19 -4.89
C ILE A 176 2.47 -17.49 -5.37
N ASP A 177 3.28 -18.10 -4.52
CA ASP A 177 4.58 -18.64 -4.95
C ASP A 177 4.35 -19.97 -5.66
N HIS A 178 4.45 -19.94 -6.97
CA HIS A 178 4.20 -21.11 -7.81
C HIS A 178 5.27 -22.21 -7.63
N SER A 179 6.47 -21.88 -7.13
CA SER A 179 7.55 -22.84 -6.91
C SER A 179 7.31 -23.67 -5.65
N THR A 180 6.77 -23.06 -4.61
CA THR A 180 6.50 -23.69 -3.31
C THR A 180 5.02 -23.99 -3.06
N GLY A 181 4.14 -23.49 -3.92
CA GLY A 181 2.68 -23.52 -3.72
C GLY A 181 2.20 -22.63 -2.57
N LYS A 182 3.10 -21.86 -1.93
CA LYS A 182 2.76 -21.01 -0.80
C LYS A 182 1.94 -19.80 -1.23
N SER A 183 0.77 -19.63 -0.64
CA SER A 183 -0.06 -18.47 -0.87
C SER A 183 0.24 -17.35 0.12
N TYR A 184 0.44 -16.15 -0.41
CA TYR A 184 0.57 -14.91 0.34
C TYR A 184 -0.69 -14.03 0.25
N GLN A 185 -1.74 -14.55 -0.40
CA GLN A 185 -2.99 -13.80 -0.62
C GLN A 185 -3.59 -13.33 0.70
N GLY A 186 -3.88 -12.04 0.76
CA GLY A 186 -4.45 -11.39 1.94
C GLY A 186 -3.46 -11.10 3.07
N LEU A 187 -2.19 -11.49 2.96
CA LEU A 187 -1.14 -11.03 3.89
C LEU A 187 -0.70 -9.60 3.54
N PRO A 188 -0.09 -8.87 4.49
CA PRO A 188 0.46 -7.55 4.19
C PRO A 188 1.45 -7.62 3.01
N TYR A 189 1.31 -6.71 2.05
CA TYR A 189 2.21 -6.63 0.90
C TYR A 189 3.65 -6.34 1.36
N SER A 190 4.64 -6.97 0.74
CA SER A 190 6.04 -6.87 1.19
C SER A 190 6.88 -5.98 0.28
N VAL A 191 7.96 -5.42 0.83
CA VAL A 191 8.94 -4.63 0.06
C VAL A 191 9.52 -5.49 -1.07
N SER A 192 9.89 -6.74 -0.80
CA SER A 192 10.44 -7.64 -1.81
C SER A 192 9.45 -7.98 -2.93
N ALA A 193 8.16 -8.11 -2.60
CA ALA A 193 7.12 -8.30 -3.61
C ALA A 193 6.97 -7.07 -4.51
N TYR A 194 7.06 -5.87 -3.92
CA TYR A 194 7.06 -4.62 -4.67
C TYR A 194 8.26 -4.51 -5.60
N ILE A 195 9.48 -4.74 -5.09
CA ILE A 195 10.71 -4.69 -5.91
C ILE A 195 10.57 -5.61 -7.12
N GLY A 196 10.18 -6.88 -6.91
CA GLY A 196 10.00 -7.81 -8.02
C GLY A 196 8.85 -7.43 -8.97
N ALA A 197 7.80 -6.76 -8.50
CA ALA A 197 6.75 -6.24 -9.37
C ALA A 197 7.23 -5.04 -10.19
N PHE A 198 7.99 -4.15 -9.57
CA PHE A 198 8.57 -2.98 -10.23
C PHE A 198 9.61 -3.38 -11.28
N GLU A 199 10.50 -4.33 -10.97
CA GLU A 199 11.48 -4.86 -11.94
C GLU A 199 10.82 -5.51 -13.16
N ARG A 200 9.66 -6.15 -12.99
CA ARG A 200 8.90 -6.69 -14.13
C ARG A 200 8.17 -5.62 -14.93
N ALA A 201 7.90 -4.47 -14.32
CA ALA A 201 7.22 -3.35 -14.97
C ALA A 201 8.18 -2.49 -15.83
N LEU A 202 9.48 -2.64 -15.63
CA LEU A 202 10.53 -1.96 -16.43
C LEU A 202 10.83 -2.70 -17.73
#